data_2f1a15225341dfae45d9c4f9da590be6
#
_entry.id   2f1a15225341dfae45d9c4f9da590be6
#
_cell.length_a   1.000
_cell.length_b   1.000
_cell.length_c   1.000
_cell.angle_alpha   90.00
_cell.angle_beta   90.00
_cell.angle_gamma   90.00
#
_symmetry.space_group_name_H-M   'P 1'
#
loop_
_entity.id
_entity.type
_entity.pdbx_description
1 polymer ?
#
loop_
_entity_poly.entity_id
_entity_poly.type
_entity_poly.pdbx_seq_one_letter_code
_entity_poly.pdbx_strand_id
1 'polypeptide(L)'
;MNRQLYRKKDGRAFFEMTVLHGWFCKACDNAGDLYHDLLLTMTHPEYILTLSCHDQRGIVLRVAGFLAEHGCNIIDSAQFGDPESQLFFMRVHFALEDAGVQDLDLRAAFAALCEANAMRGQLHDAHAKPRVLIMVSKIGHCLNDLLFRYKSGLLPVEIPAIVSNHMEFYQLAASYNIPFHHLPLAAGASEEAKLAQEARIIELLDMHKIDLVVLARYMQILSPGLCEALKGRAINIHHSFLPSFKGARPYAQAHTRGVKLIGATAHFVTGELDEGPIIEQDVERVDHAMTIDELTAIGRDVECVVLARAVKWFVEHRILQNGHRTVVFK
;
A
#
# COMPACT_ATOMS: atom_id res chain seq x y z
N MET A 1 -41.62 -36.10 16.18
CA MET A 1 -41.82 -35.73 17.60
C MET A 1 -40.71 -36.38 18.40
N ASN A 2 -39.62 -35.70 18.65
CA ASN A 2 -38.65 -36.04 19.66
C ASN A 2 -37.90 -34.79 20.06
N ARG A 3 -38.26 -34.28 21.22
CA ARG A 3 -37.55 -33.20 21.92
C ARG A 3 -36.32 -33.80 22.55
N GLN A 4 -35.13 -33.30 22.28
CA GLN A 4 -33.96 -33.53 23.13
C GLN A 4 -33.52 -32.24 23.78
N LEU A 5 -33.26 -32.39 25.05
CA LEU A 5 -33.11 -31.41 26.11
C LEU A 5 -31.79 -30.69 26.09
N TYR A 6 -31.85 -29.41 26.46
CA TYR A 6 -30.72 -28.59 26.85
C TYR A 6 -29.86 -29.19 27.94
N ARG A 7 -28.55 -29.22 27.75
CA ARG A 7 -27.59 -29.30 28.86
C ARG A 7 -26.71 -28.03 28.82
N LYS A 8 -26.85 -27.21 29.83
CA LYS A 8 -25.97 -26.08 30.12
C LYS A 8 -24.70 -26.62 30.79
N LYS A 9 -23.53 -26.34 30.21
CA LYS A 9 -22.26 -26.43 30.90
C LYS A 9 -21.48 -25.14 30.54
N ASP A 10 -21.09 -24.41 31.56
CA ASP A 10 -20.15 -23.28 31.55
C ASP A 10 -20.52 -22.05 30.70
N GLY A 11 -21.77 -21.58 30.83
CA GLY A 11 -22.09 -20.20 30.48
C GLY A 11 -22.03 -19.82 28.98
N ARG A 12 -21.83 -20.77 28.07
CA ARG A 12 -21.85 -20.52 26.62
C ARG A 12 -22.87 -21.42 25.93
N ALA A 13 -23.74 -20.84 25.14
CA ALA A 13 -24.70 -21.56 24.31
C ALA A 13 -24.03 -21.95 22.98
N PHE A 14 -23.91 -23.23 22.69
CA PHE A 14 -23.57 -23.75 21.38
C PHE A 14 -24.84 -24.19 20.66
N PHE A 15 -25.01 -23.75 19.42
CA PHE A 15 -26.02 -24.30 18.51
C PHE A 15 -25.38 -25.38 17.66
N GLU A 16 -25.80 -26.63 17.85
CA GLU A 16 -25.52 -27.73 16.92
C GLU A 16 -26.63 -27.78 15.86
N MET A 17 -26.27 -27.53 14.61
CA MET A 17 -27.18 -27.67 13.47
C MET A 17 -27.07 -29.07 12.90
N THR A 18 -28.10 -29.89 13.14
CA THR A 18 -28.25 -31.22 12.48
C THR A 18 -28.90 -31.01 11.11
N VAL A 19 -28.18 -31.37 10.06
CA VAL A 19 -28.66 -31.29 8.65
C VAL A 19 -29.68 -32.43 8.44
N LEU A 20 -30.94 -32.10 8.27
CA LEU A 20 -31.96 -32.99 7.71
C LEU A 20 -32.29 -32.51 6.27
N HIS A 21 -32.22 -33.47 5.37
CA HIS A 21 -32.48 -33.34 3.95
C HIS A 21 -33.89 -32.80 3.63
N GLY A 22 -33.94 -31.78 2.80
CA GLY A 22 -34.97 -31.53 1.84
C GLY A 22 -36.28 -30.96 2.37
N TRP A 23 -36.33 -29.65 2.60
CA TRP A 23 -37.44 -28.74 2.29
C TRP A 23 -36.94 -27.30 2.46
N PHE A 24 -36.59 -26.67 1.37
CA PHE A 24 -36.26 -25.23 1.34
C PHE A 24 -37.55 -24.43 1.56
N CYS A 25 -37.67 -23.79 2.70
CA CYS A 25 -38.69 -22.79 2.98
C CYS A 25 -38.17 -21.41 2.55
N LYS A 26 -38.80 -20.77 1.57
CA LYS A 26 -38.51 -19.40 1.10
C LYS A 26 -38.42 -18.30 2.19
N ALA A 27 -38.78 -18.63 3.44
CA ALA A 27 -38.69 -17.72 4.57
C ALA A 27 -37.27 -17.66 5.20
N CYS A 28 -36.36 -18.61 4.88
CA CYS A 28 -35.00 -18.63 5.41
C CYS A 28 -34.00 -17.81 4.59
N ASP A 29 -34.27 -17.59 3.31
CA ASP A 29 -33.41 -16.77 2.44
C ASP A 29 -33.41 -15.28 2.87
N ASN A 30 -34.56 -14.78 3.34
CA ASN A 30 -34.67 -13.39 3.82
C ASN A 30 -34.03 -13.16 5.22
N ALA A 31 -33.86 -14.19 6.04
CA ALA A 31 -33.25 -14.03 7.35
C ALA A 31 -31.72 -13.92 7.29
N GLY A 32 -31.09 -14.59 6.32
CA GLY A 32 -29.65 -14.50 6.08
C GLY A 32 -29.26 -13.12 5.53
N ASP A 33 -30.02 -12.62 4.60
CA ASP A 33 -29.82 -11.29 4.01
C ASP A 33 -30.11 -10.17 5.02
N LEU A 34 -31.17 -10.32 5.83
CA LEU A 34 -31.47 -9.37 6.92
C LEU A 34 -30.41 -9.39 8.03
N TYR A 35 -29.81 -10.55 8.37
CA TYR A 35 -28.71 -10.62 9.33
C TYR A 35 -27.42 -10.07 8.75
N HIS A 36 -27.16 -10.28 7.48
CA HIS A 36 -26.00 -9.70 6.77
C HIS A 36 -26.16 -8.18 6.66
N ASP A 37 -27.35 -7.69 6.29
CA ASP A 37 -27.65 -6.26 6.25
C ASP A 37 -27.67 -5.62 7.65
N LEU A 38 -28.14 -6.32 8.70
CA LEU A 38 -28.07 -5.81 10.09
C LEU A 38 -26.62 -5.75 10.61
N LEU A 39 -25.76 -6.68 10.23
CA LEU A 39 -24.31 -6.65 10.56
C LEU A 39 -23.59 -5.54 9.79
N LEU A 40 -23.98 -5.26 8.55
CA LEU A 40 -23.46 -4.16 7.74
C LEU A 40 -23.94 -2.78 8.24
N THR A 41 -25.10 -2.71 8.91
CA THR A 41 -25.64 -1.45 9.47
C THR A 41 -25.07 -1.08 10.83
N MET A 42 -24.18 -1.91 11.43
CA MET A 42 -23.52 -1.61 12.70
C MET A 42 -22.00 -1.32 12.56
N THR A 43 -21.46 -1.25 11.36
CA THR A 43 -20.08 -0.82 11.19
C THR A 43 -20.02 0.70 11.16
N HIS A 44 -19.45 1.29 12.21
CA HIS A 44 -19.17 2.72 12.23
C HIS A 44 -18.18 3.09 11.13
N PRO A 45 -18.30 4.26 10.50
CA PRO A 45 -17.29 4.74 9.56
C PRO A 45 -15.91 4.80 10.24
N GLU A 46 -14.89 4.24 9.59
CA GLU A 46 -13.53 4.23 10.12
C GLU A 46 -12.64 5.16 9.30
N TYR A 47 -11.74 5.83 9.99
CA TYR A 47 -10.83 6.80 9.40
C TYR A 47 -9.40 6.60 9.86
N ILE A 48 -8.47 7.00 9.01
CA ILE A 48 -7.04 7.08 9.34
C ILE A 48 -6.64 8.56 9.30
N LEU A 49 -6.23 9.07 10.44
CA LEU A 49 -5.62 10.38 10.60
C LEU A 49 -4.11 10.23 10.53
N THR A 50 -3.47 11.02 9.67
CA THR A 50 -2.02 11.17 9.66
C THR A 50 -1.66 12.62 9.86
N LEU A 51 -0.63 12.90 10.65
CA LEU A 51 -0.12 14.25 10.82
C LEU A 51 1.39 14.29 11.02
N SER A 52 1.97 15.43 10.66
CA SER A 52 3.33 15.83 11.04
C SER A 52 3.36 17.31 11.43
N CYS A 53 4.16 17.66 12.40
CA CYS A 53 4.35 19.05 12.84
C CYS A 53 5.69 19.20 13.57
N HIS A 54 6.07 20.43 13.92
CA HIS A 54 7.18 20.65 14.85
C HIS A 54 6.84 20.02 16.21
N ASP A 55 7.81 19.28 16.80
CA ASP A 55 7.58 18.62 18.08
C ASP A 55 7.37 19.61 19.21
N GLN A 56 6.31 19.42 19.97
CA GLN A 56 5.95 20.25 21.10
C GLN A 56 5.05 19.51 22.10
N ARG A 57 5.00 20.00 23.33
CA ARG A 57 4.16 19.40 24.37
C ARG A 57 2.66 19.50 24.02
N GLY A 58 1.94 18.42 24.28
CA GLY A 58 0.47 18.39 24.21
C GLY A 58 -0.12 18.07 22.84
N ILE A 59 0.67 17.67 21.82
CA ILE A 59 0.15 17.27 20.50
C ILE A 59 -0.85 16.12 20.66
N VAL A 60 -0.46 15.04 21.32
CA VAL A 60 -1.30 13.85 21.54
C VAL A 60 -2.59 14.21 22.27
N LEU A 61 -2.51 15.06 23.30
CA LEU A 61 -3.69 15.52 24.03
C LEU A 61 -4.68 16.27 23.13
N ARG A 62 -4.18 17.16 22.26
CA ARG A 62 -5.03 17.91 21.32
C ARG A 62 -5.72 17.00 20.32
N VAL A 63 -4.99 16.02 19.76
CA VAL A 63 -5.55 15.06 18.79
C VAL A 63 -6.55 14.14 19.48
N ALA A 64 -6.22 13.55 20.63
CA ALA A 64 -7.12 12.68 21.37
C ALA A 64 -8.36 13.44 21.88
N GLY A 65 -8.20 14.67 22.37
CA GLY A 65 -9.31 15.54 22.77
C GLY A 65 -10.24 15.85 21.60
N PHE A 66 -9.67 16.23 20.45
CA PHE A 66 -10.42 16.44 19.21
C PHE A 66 -11.28 15.23 18.82
N LEU A 67 -10.68 14.03 18.83
CA LEU A 67 -11.39 12.80 18.49
C LEU A 67 -12.52 12.51 19.49
N ALA A 68 -12.25 12.65 20.78
CA ALA A 68 -13.25 12.43 21.84
C ALA A 68 -14.41 13.43 21.75
N GLU A 69 -14.14 14.72 21.51
CA GLU A 69 -15.15 15.77 21.35
C GLU A 69 -16.07 15.57 20.14
N HIS A 70 -15.59 14.83 19.11
CA HIS A 70 -16.36 14.49 17.91
C HIS A 70 -16.94 13.07 17.94
N GLY A 71 -17.01 12.42 19.11
CA GLY A 71 -17.63 11.09 19.26
C GLY A 71 -16.87 9.98 18.55
N CYS A 72 -15.54 10.11 18.43
CA CYS A 72 -14.68 9.13 17.79
C CYS A 72 -14.01 8.23 18.83
N ASN A 73 -13.90 6.93 18.51
CA ASN A 73 -13.21 5.93 19.32
C ASN A 73 -11.90 5.51 18.65
N ILE A 74 -10.77 5.64 19.34
CA ILE A 74 -9.44 5.27 18.83
C ILE A 74 -9.29 3.75 18.84
N ILE A 75 -9.00 3.17 17.65
CA ILE A 75 -8.75 1.75 17.45
C ILE A 75 -7.25 1.45 17.58
N ASP A 76 -6.43 2.27 16.91
CA ASP A 76 -4.96 2.13 16.91
C ASP A 76 -4.32 3.51 16.83
N SER A 77 -3.20 3.71 17.54
CA SER A 77 -2.47 4.97 17.54
C SER A 77 -0.97 4.73 17.63
N ALA A 78 -0.25 5.31 16.70
CA ALA A 78 1.21 5.25 16.65
C ALA A 78 1.78 6.66 16.47
N GLN A 79 2.91 6.92 17.12
CA GLN A 79 3.57 8.22 17.10
C GLN A 79 5.07 8.10 17.19
N PHE A 80 5.77 9.08 16.64
CA PHE A 80 7.22 9.17 16.67
C PHE A 80 7.66 10.63 16.68
N GLY A 81 8.51 11.00 17.64
CA GLY A 81 9.24 12.28 17.64
C GLY A 81 10.66 12.06 17.16
N ASP A 82 11.06 12.73 16.09
CA ASP A 82 12.43 12.66 15.59
C ASP A 82 13.28 13.80 16.20
N PRO A 83 14.25 13.47 17.07
CA PRO A 83 15.06 14.50 17.72
C PRO A 83 16.00 15.22 16.75
N GLU A 84 16.30 14.64 15.59
CA GLU A 84 17.20 15.25 14.61
C GLU A 84 16.47 16.30 13.76
N SER A 85 15.30 15.97 13.21
CA SER A 85 14.49 16.91 12.42
C SER A 85 13.61 17.82 13.29
N GLN A 86 13.48 17.55 14.59
CA GLN A 86 12.56 18.24 15.51
C GLN A 86 11.09 18.11 15.05
N LEU A 87 10.75 17.06 14.28
CA LEU A 87 9.41 16.80 13.81
C LEU A 87 8.76 15.68 14.60
N PHE A 88 7.47 15.85 14.83
CA PHE A 88 6.58 14.85 15.39
C PHE A 88 5.69 14.28 14.28
N PHE A 89 5.49 12.97 14.32
CA PHE A 89 4.66 12.22 13.38
C PHE A 89 3.64 11.39 14.15
N MET A 90 2.42 11.33 13.64
CA MET A 90 1.37 10.54 14.27
C MET A 90 0.45 9.94 13.22
N ARG A 91 0.02 8.70 13.46
CA ARG A 91 -1.04 8.00 12.74
C ARG A 91 -2.06 7.51 13.75
N VAL A 92 -3.34 7.77 13.53
CA VAL A 92 -4.44 7.27 14.37
C VAL A 92 -5.48 6.61 13.47
N HIS A 93 -5.85 5.38 13.79
CA HIS A 93 -7.00 4.70 13.22
C HIS A 93 -8.14 4.78 14.24
N PHE A 94 -9.30 5.24 13.82
CA PHE A 94 -10.42 5.46 14.71
C PHE A 94 -11.78 5.24 14.01
N ALA A 95 -12.81 4.90 14.80
CA ALA A 95 -14.19 4.80 14.35
C ALA A 95 -14.96 6.06 14.76
N LEU A 96 -15.85 6.54 13.89
CA LEU A 96 -16.81 7.59 14.22
C LEU A 96 -18.08 6.94 14.77
N GLU A 97 -18.27 6.96 16.10
CA GLU A 97 -19.39 6.29 16.76
C GLU A 97 -20.62 7.20 16.92
N ASP A 98 -20.44 8.52 16.89
CA ASP A 98 -21.56 9.48 16.97
C ASP A 98 -22.22 9.64 15.59
N ALA A 99 -23.41 9.09 15.44
CA ALA A 99 -24.22 9.20 14.22
C ALA A 99 -24.68 10.64 13.90
N GLY A 100 -24.56 11.57 14.82
CA GLY A 100 -24.89 13.00 14.63
C GLY A 100 -23.79 13.78 13.90
N VAL A 101 -22.57 13.27 13.86
CA VAL A 101 -21.42 13.93 13.22
C VAL A 101 -21.34 13.50 11.76
N GLN A 102 -21.30 14.47 10.84
CA GLN A 102 -21.14 14.20 9.41
C GLN A 102 -19.65 14.16 9.04
N ASP A 103 -19.27 13.33 8.06
CA ASP A 103 -17.89 13.25 7.54
C ASP A 103 -17.33 14.62 7.15
N LEU A 104 -18.14 15.44 6.48
CA LEU A 104 -17.72 16.77 6.03
C LEU A 104 -17.39 17.70 7.21
N ASP A 105 -18.17 17.64 8.29
CA ASP A 105 -17.95 18.44 9.49
C ASP A 105 -16.69 17.98 10.23
N LEU A 106 -16.46 16.68 10.34
CA LEU A 106 -15.25 16.12 10.92
C LEU A 106 -13.99 16.54 10.15
N ARG A 107 -14.03 16.51 8.82
CA ARG A 107 -12.92 16.96 7.96
C ARG A 107 -12.64 18.45 8.11
N ALA A 108 -13.68 19.28 8.15
CA ALA A 108 -13.56 20.71 8.35
C ALA A 108 -12.98 21.05 9.74
N ALA A 109 -13.47 20.38 10.79
CA ALA A 109 -12.98 20.55 12.14
C ALA A 109 -11.52 20.09 12.29
N PHE A 110 -11.14 18.98 11.65
CA PHE A 110 -9.75 18.51 11.65
C PHE A 110 -8.82 19.49 10.90
N ALA A 111 -9.26 20.04 9.78
CA ALA A 111 -8.50 21.05 9.05
C ALA A 111 -8.26 22.30 9.93
N ALA A 112 -9.28 22.77 10.66
CA ALA A 112 -9.16 23.88 11.60
C ALA A 112 -8.18 23.57 12.75
N LEU A 113 -8.22 22.34 13.31
CA LEU A 113 -7.25 21.89 14.31
C LEU A 113 -5.82 21.97 13.78
N CYS A 114 -5.62 21.48 12.55
CA CYS A 114 -4.31 21.49 11.90
C CYS A 114 -3.79 22.92 11.68
N GLU A 115 -4.64 23.82 11.21
CA GLU A 115 -4.29 25.21 10.97
C GLU A 115 -3.91 25.92 12.29
N ALA A 116 -4.76 25.79 13.32
CA ALA A 116 -4.54 26.42 14.62
C ALA A 116 -3.25 25.95 15.34
N ASN A 117 -2.74 24.79 14.99
CA ASN A 117 -1.54 24.20 15.62
C ASN A 117 -0.35 24.01 14.67
N ALA A 118 -0.38 24.63 13.50
CA ALA A 118 0.67 24.49 12.46
C ALA A 118 1.00 23.03 12.14
N MET A 119 -0.01 22.16 12.08
CA MET A 119 0.10 20.73 11.74
C MET A 119 -0.17 20.53 10.27
N ARG A 120 0.54 19.61 9.64
CA ARG A 120 0.22 19.06 8.30
C ARG A 120 -0.49 17.74 8.52
N GLY A 121 -1.81 17.73 8.41
CA GLY A 121 -2.64 16.57 8.68
C GLY A 121 -3.51 16.19 7.49
N GLN A 122 -3.82 14.89 7.39
CA GLN A 122 -4.76 14.34 6.42
C GLN A 122 -5.69 13.35 7.12
N LEU A 123 -6.94 13.30 6.65
CA LEU A 123 -7.95 12.37 7.10
C LEU A 123 -8.39 11.50 5.92
N HIS A 124 -8.19 10.19 6.05
CA HIS A 124 -8.48 9.21 5.02
C HIS A 124 -9.62 8.30 5.47
N ASP A 125 -10.50 7.91 4.57
CA ASP A 125 -11.43 6.81 4.78
C ASP A 125 -10.64 5.50 4.84
N ALA A 126 -10.77 4.74 5.94
CA ALA A 126 -10.01 3.51 6.15
C ALA A 126 -10.41 2.39 5.18
N HIS A 127 -11.60 2.45 4.60
CA HIS A 127 -12.13 1.46 3.65
C HIS A 127 -11.97 1.87 2.18
N ALA A 128 -11.50 3.10 1.91
CA ALA A 128 -11.19 3.52 0.55
C ALA A 128 -10.11 2.64 -0.06
N LYS A 129 -10.32 2.27 -1.33
CA LYS A 129 -9.33 1.49 -2.09
C LYS A 129 -8.54 2.43 -2.98
N PRO A 130 -7.28 2.74 -2.64
CA PRO A 130 -6.43 3.56 -3.49
C PRO A 130 -6.26 2.96 -4.89
N ARG A 131 -6.19 3.83 -5.88
CA ARG A 131 -6.05 3.46 -7.29
C ARG A 131 -4.57 3.38 -7.65
N VAL A 132 -4.10 2.17 -7.98
CA VAL A 132 -2.69 1.87 -8.22
C VAL A 132 -2.46 1.59 -9.69
N LEU A 133 -1.53 2.32 -10.32
CA LEU A 133 -1.02 2.01 -11.64
C LEU A 133 0.31 1.26 -11.50
N ILE A 134 0.42 0.08 -12.13
CA ILE A 134 1.65 -0.71 -12.09
C ILE A 134 2.39 -0.56 -13.41
N MET A 135 3.67 -0.21 -13.33
CA MET A 135 4.56 -0.13 -14.47
C MET A 135 5.57 -1.28 -14.42
N VAL A 136 5.75 -1.99 -15.54
CA VAL A 136 6.62 -3.16 -15.63
C VAL A 136 7.38 -3.18 -16.98
N SER A 137 8.59 -3.76 -17.00
CA SER A 137 9.30 -4.07 -18.25
C SER A 137 9.27 -5.59 -18.54
N LYS A 138 10.43 -6.23 -18.76
CA LYS A 138 10.54 -7.66 -19.16
C LYS A 138 10.52 -8.65 -17.98
N ILE A 139 10.71 -8.20 -16.75
CA ILE A 139 10.85 -9.09 -15.60
C ILE A 139 9.64 -8.89 -14.69
N GLY A 140 8.78 -9.88 -14.56
CA GLY A 140 7.43 -9.71 -14.00
C GLY A 140 7.16 -10.41 -12.67
N HIS A 141 8.17 -10.91 -11.93
CA HIS A 141 7.92 -11.57 -10.64
C HIS A 141 7.20 -10.67 -9.65
N CYS A 142 7.59 -9.40 -9.53
CA CYS A 142 6.91 -8.42 -8.67
C CYS A 142 5.48 -8.12 -9.15
N LEU A 143 5.26 -7.98 -10.47
CA LEU A 143 3.92 -7.80 -11.02
C LEU A 143 3.02 -8.99 -10.65
N ASN A 144 3.51 -10.21 -10.86
CA ASN A 144 2.76 -11.43 -10.57
C ASN A 144 2.39 -11.54 -9.09
N ASP A 145 3.31 -11.24 -8.17
CA ASP A 145 3.06 -11.25 -6.73
C ASP A 145 2.01 -10.19 -6.33
N LEU A 146 2.12 -8.95 -6.84
CA LEU A 146 1.14 -7.90 -6.56
C LEU A 146 -0.25 -8.26 -7.07
N LEU A 147 -0.37 -8.84 -8.28
CA LEU A 147 -1.64 -9.28 -8.85
C LEU A 147 -2.25 -10.44 -8.06
N PHE A 148 -1.44 -11.38 -7.59
CA PHE A 148 -1.90 -12.44 -6.71
C PHE A 148 -2.46 -11.88 -5.39
N ARG A 149 -1.74 -10.95 -4.74
CA ARG A 149 -2.20 -10.29 -3.51
C ARG A 149 -3.46 -9.46 -3.72
N TYR A 150 -3.56 -8.77 -4.84
CA TYR A 150 -4.77 -8.05 -5.25
C TYR A 150 -5.97 -9.01 -5.37
N LYS A 151 -5.81 -10.11 -6.10
CA LYS A 151 -6.89 -11.08 -6.32
C LYS A 151 -7.32 -11.82 -5.06
N SER A 152 -6.38 -12.08 -4.15
CA SER A 152 -6.63 -12.74 -2.86
C SER A 152 -7.16 -11.80 -1.77
N GLY A 153 -7.30 -10.50 -2.04
CA GLY A 153 -7.76 -9.50 -1.06
C GLY A 153 -6.69 -9.08 -0.03
N LEU A 154 -5.44 -9.55 -0.15
CA LEU A 154 -4.33 -9.18 0.73
C LEU A 154 -3.80 -7.76 0.46
N LEU A 155 -4.12 -7.22 -0.71
CA LEU A 155 -3.80 -5.85 -1.12
C LEU A 155 -5.09 -5.12 -1.49
N PRO A 156 -5.68 -4.31 -0.60
CA PRO A 156 -6.98 -3.69 -0.78
C PRO A 156 -6.86 -2.41 -1.64
N VAL A 157 -6.67 -2.59 -2.95
CA VAL A 157 -6.52 -1.51 -3.94
C VAL A 157 -7.45 -1.72 -5.12
N GLU A 158 -7.57 -0.71 -5.98
CA GLU A 158 -8.00 -0.87 -7.37
C GLU A 158 -6.77 -0.79 -8.28
N ILE A 159 -6.72 -1.63 -9.33
CA ILE A 159 -5.67 -1.57 -10.35
C ILE A 159 -6.32 -1.25 -11.69
N PRO A 160 -6.52 0.04 -12.03
CA PRO A 160 -7.20 0.44 -13.25
C PRO A 160 -6.40 0.17 -14.52
N ALA A 161 -5.06 0.11 -14.42
CA ALA A 161 -4.21 -0.10 -15.58
C ALA A 161 -2.83 -0.66 -15.19
N ILE A 162 -2.27 -1.43 -16.12
CA ILE A 162 -0.86 -1.81 -16.15
C ILE A 162 -0.22 -1.15 -17.37
N VAL A 163 0.93 -0.50 -17.19
CA VAL A 163 1.71 0.10 -18.27
C VAL A 163 3.01 -0.69 -18.46
N SER A 164 3.35 -0.96 -19.70
CA SER A 164 4.63 -1.61 -20.03
C SER A 164 5.20 -1.11 -21.34
N ASN A 165 6.54 -1.04 -21.41
CA ASN A 165 7.25 -0.81 -22.66
C ASN A 165 7.48 -2.10 -23.48
N HIS A 166 6.91 -3.24 -23.03
CA HIS A 166 6.97 -4.56 -23.65
C HIS A 166 5.61 -5.28 -23.58
N MET A 167 5.42 -6.30 -24.41
CA MET A 167 4.14 -7.04 -24.50
C MET A 167 4.07 -8.30 -23.64
N GLU A 168 5.17 -8.71 -23.00
CA GLU A 168 5.31 -9.99 -22.30
C GLU A 168 4.20 -10.27 -21.29
N PHE A 169 3.68 -9.24 -20.63
CA PHE A 169 2.68 -9.40 -19.56
C PHE A 169 1.24 -9.05 -19.98
N TYR A 170 0.98 -8.87 -21.28
CA TYR A 170 -0.37 -8.62 -21.79
C TYR A 170 -1.37 -9.73 -21.38
N GLN A 171 -0.98 -10.99 -21.59
CA GLN A 171 -1.84 -12.14 -21.24
C GLN A 171 -2.07 -12.26 -19.74
N LEU A 172 -1.04 -11.97 -18.94
CA LEU A 172 -1.17 -11.94 -17.47
C LEU A 172 -2.17 -10.87 -17.03
N ALA A 173 -2.06 -9.64 -17.52
CA ALA A 173 -3.00 -8.56 -17.22
C ALA A 173 -4.43 -8.92 -17.62
N ALA A 174 -4.60 -9.50 -18.83
CA ALA A 174 -5.90 -9.93 -19.33
C ALA A 174 -6.55 -11.01 -18.44
N SER A 175 -5.76 -11.94 -17.87
CA SER A 175 -6.26 -12.96 -16.95
C SER A 175 -6.82 -12.41 -15.64
N TYR A 176 -6.44 -11.20 -15.29
CA TYR A 176 -6.97 -10.44 -14.12
C TYR A 176 -8.03 -9.41 -14.51
N ASN A 177 -8.42 -9.34 -15.81
CA ASN A 177 -9.33 -8.33 -16.38
C ASN A 177 -8.83 -6.88 -16.15
N ILE A 178 -7.52 -6.67 -16.20
CA ILE A 178 -6.91 -5.36 -16.02
C ILE A 178 -6.47 -4.82 -17.40
N PRO A 179 -6.84 -3.57 -17.76
CA PRO A 179 -6.36 -2.90 -18.95
C PRO A 179 -4.84 -2.85 -19.01
N PHE A 180 -4.27 -3.20 -20.17
CA PHE A 180 -2.83 -3.19 -20.40
C PHE A 180 -2.47 -2.18 -21.49
N HIS A 181 -1.62 -1.21 -21.16
CA HIS A 181 -1.16 -0.18 -22.07
C HIS A 181 0.30 -0.46 -22.48
N HIS A 182 0.47 -0.85 -23.74
CA HIS A 182 1.78 -1.01 -24.34
C HIS A 182 2.30 0.34 -24.84
N LEU A 183 3.27 0.90 -24.14
CA LEU A 183 3.94 2.15 -24.48
C LEU A 183 5.41 1.89 -24.80
N PRO A 184 5.74 1.40 -25.99
CA PRO A 184 7.10 1.00 -26.33
C PRO A 184 8.03 2.19 -26.43
N LEU A 185 9.28 2.00 -26.01
CA LEU A 185 10.37 2.93 -26.19
C LEU A 185 11.59 2.16 -26.71
N ALA A 186 12.06 2.53 -27.88
CA ALA A 186 13.21 1.89 -28.49
C ALA A 186 14.50 2.21 -27.72
N ALA A 187 15.46 1.29 -27.73
CA ALA A 187 16.78 1.57 -27.20
C ALA A 187 17.42 2.74 -27.99
N GLY A 188 17.89 3.76 -27.28
CA GLY A 188 18.44 4.97 -27.92
C GLY A 188 17.38 5.92 -28.51
N ALA A 189 16.11 5.79 -28.11
CA ALA A 189 15.05 6.72 -28.50
C ALA A 189 15.42 8.17 -28.16
N SER A 190 14.94 9.10 -28.98
CA SER A 190 15.16 10.53 -28.74
C SER A 190 14.43 11.00 -27.45
N GLU A 191 14.86 12.14 -26.93
CA GLU A 191 14.20 12.75 -25.75
C GLU A 191 12.72 13.10 -26.05
N GLU A 192 12.42 13.54 -27.29
CA GLU A 192 11.05 13.82 -27.72
C GLU A 192 10.17 12.56 -27.67
N ALA A 193 10.68 11.41 -28.11
CA ALA A 193 9.96 10.14 -28.05
C ALA A 193 9.71 9.69 -26.61
N LYS A 194 10.68 9.91 -25.74
CA LYS A 194 10.55 9.63 -24.29
C LYS A 194 9.50 10.53 -23.66
N LEU A 195 9.55 11.84 -23.91
CA LEU A 195 8.57 12.78 -23.39
C LEU A 195 7.16 12.50 -23.92
N ALA A 196 7.03 12.09 -25.20
CA ALA A 196 5.73 11.66 -25.75
C ALA A 196 5.18 10.41 -25.06
N GLN A 197 6.04 9.43 -24.74
CA GLN A 197 5.63 8.25 -23.95
C GLN A 197 5.19 8.66 -22.54
N GLU A 198 5.94 9.53 -21.87
CA GLU A 198 5.63 10.00 -20.51
C GLU A 198 4.36 10.86 -20.48
N ALA A 199 4.08 11.65 -21.51
CA ALA A 199 2.81 12.38 -21.64
C ALA A 199 1.61 11.42 -21.64
N ARG A 200 1.72 10.28 -22.32
CA ARG A 200 0.69 9.23 -22.30
C ARG A 200 0.53 8.59 -20.90
N ILE A 201 1.62 8.45 -20.16
CA ILE A 201 1.55 8.00 -18.76
C ILE A 201 0.78 9.02 -17.92
N ILE A 202 1.11 10.31 -18.04
CA ILE A 202 0.42 11.39 -17.30
C ILE A 202 -1.09 11.41 -17.63
N GLU A 203 -1.47 11.28 -18.90
CA GLU A 203 -2.87 11.19 -19.30
C GLU A 203 -3.60 10.01 -18.62
N LEU A 204 -2.94 8.85 -18.50
CA LEU A 204 -3.51 7.69 -17.80
C LEU A 204 -3.63 7.94 -16.29
N LEU A 205 -2.66 8.63 -15.67
CA LEU A 205 -2.72 9.00 -14.26
C LEU A 205 -3.93 9.86 -13.96
N ASP A 206 -4.18 10.87 -14.80
CA ASP A 206 -5.29 11.82 -14.65
C ASP A 206 -6.64 11.15 -14.95
N MET A 207 -6.71 10.41 -16.07
CA MET A 207 -7.93 9.69 -16.49
C MET A 207 -8.41 8.73 -15.42
N HIS A 208 -7.51 7.99 -14.81
CA HIS A 208 -7.82 6.97 -13.81
C HIS A 208 -7.73 7.50 -12.38
N LYS A 209 -7.42 8.77 -12.16
CA LYS A 209 -7.23 9.38 -10.81
C LYS A 209 -6.32 8.51 -9.95
N ILE A 210 -5.11 8.23 -10.43
CA ILE A 210 -4.17 7.31 -9.79
C ILE A 210 -3.59 7.94 -8.52
N ASP A 211 -3.69 7.21 -7.41
CA ASP A 211 -3.13 7.61 -6.11
C ASP A 211 -1.67 7.17 -5.96
N LEU A 212 -1.31 6.01 -6.51
CA LEU A 212 0.03 5.43 -6.41
C LEU A 212 0.48 4.84 -7.74
N VAL A 213 1.72 5.12 -8.12
CA VAL A 213 2.44 4.44 -9.20
C VAL A 213 3.44 3.45 -8.61
N VAL A 214 3.45 2.21 -9.09
CA VAL A 214 4.38 1.18 -8.64
C VAL A 214 5.28 0.78 -9.81
N LEU A 215 6.58 1.04 -9.69
CA LEU A 215 7.58 0.58 -10.65
C LEU A 215 8.01 -0.84 -10.28
N ALA A 216 7.25 -1.83 -10.78
CA ALA A 216 7.49 -3.25 -10.56
C ALA A 216 8.51 -3.79 -11.57
N ARG A 217 9.77 -3.43 -11.41
CA ARG A 217 10.86 -3.73 -12.38
C ARG A 217 10.65 -3.01 -13.71
N TYR A 218 10.24 -1.75 -13.66
CA TYR A 218 10.19 -0.87 -14.83
C TYR A 218 11.60 -0.30 -15.12
N MET A 219 12.21 -0.78 -16.20
CA MET A 219 13.64 -0.54 -16.48
C MET A 219 13.89 0.69 -17.36
N GLN A 220 13.06 1.71 -17.24
CA GLN A 220 13.25 3.01 -17.89
C GLN A 220 13.53 4.07 -16.83
N ILE A 221 14.48 4.95 -17.12
CA ILE A 221 14.75 6.12 -16.26
C ILE A 221 13.68 7.17 -16.58
N LEU A 222 12.93 7.59 -15.59
CA LEU A 222 11.92 8.64 -15.73
C LEU A 222 12.57 10.02 -15.92
N SER A 223 11.90 10.89 -16.64
CA SER A 223 12.35 12.29 -16.74
C SER A 223 12.18 13.03 -15.40
N PRO A 224 12.93 14.12 -15.17
CA PRO A 224 12.74 14.97 -14.00
C PRO A 224 11.30 15.48 -13.88
N GLY A 225 10.65 15.79 -15.02
CA GLY A 225 9.26 16.25 -15.05
C GLY A 225 8.28 15.20 -14.55
N LEU A 226 8.42 13.96 -15.00
CA LEU A 226 7.57 12.86 -14.51
C LEU A 226 7.87 12.52 -13.04
N CYS A 227 9.14 12.55 -12.63
CA CYS A 227 9.51 12.35 -11.23
C CYS A 227 8.87 13.38 -10.30
N GLU A 228 8.85 14.66 -10.68
CA GLU A 228 8.21 15.72 -9.87
C GLU A 228 6.68 15.56 -9.85
N ALA A 229 6.05 15.20 -10.98
CA ALA A 229 4.61 14.90 -11.03
C ALA A 229 4.21 13.69 -10.16
N LEU A 230 5.13 12.78 -9.93
CA LEU A 230 4.94 11.56 -9.12
C LEU A 230 5.47 11.67 -7.69
N LYS A 231 5.96 12.84 -7.29
CA LYS A 231 6.59 13.06 -5.98
C LYS A 231 5.71 12.59 -4.83
N GLY A 232 6.26 11.71 -4.00
CA GLY A 232 5.59 11.15 -2.83
C GLY A 232 4.48 10.13 -3.14
N ARG A 233 4.23 9.82 -4.44
CA ARG A 233 3.24 8.83 -4.88
C ARG A 233 3.73 7.87 -5.96
N ALA A 234 5.04 7.64 -6.02
CA ALA A 234 5.62 6.57 -6.83
C ALA A 234 6.62 5.77 -6.01
N ILE A 235 6.49 4.45 -6.03
CA ILE A 235 7.37 3.49 -5.34
C ILE A 235 8.11 2.67 -6.38
N ASN A 236 9.44 2.61 -6.25
CA ASN A 236 10.31 1.75 -7.05
C ASN A 236 10.84 0.59 -6.20
N ILE A 237 10.99 -0.59 -6.83
CA ILE A 237 11.77 -1.69 -6.28
C ILE A 237 13.16 -1.72 -6.93
N HIS A 238 14.18 -1.52 -6.10
CA HIS A 238 15.57 -1.66 -6.50
C HIS A 238 16.12 -3.01 -6.03
N HIS A 239 16.76 -3.72 -6.94
CA HIS A 239 17.23 -5.11 -6.78
C HIS A 239 18.57 -5.22 -6.05
N SER A 240 18.82 -4.35 -5.09
CA SER A 240 19.94 -4.46 -4.13
C SER A 240 19.59 -3.75 -2.82
N PHE A 241 20.40 -4.04 -1.81
CA PHE A 241 20.35 -3.33 -0.54
C PHE A 241 21.08 -1.98 -0.69
N LEU A 242 20.31 -0.91 -0.95
CA LEU A 242 20.86 0.44 -1.10
C LEU A 242 21.56 0.90 0.19
N PRO A 243 22.69 1.63 0.07
CA PRO A 243 23.29 2.21 -1.13
C PRO A 243 24.28 1.30 -1.89
N SER A 244 24.28 0.00 -1.63
CA SER A 244 25.19 -0.97 -2.26
C SER A 244 24.74 -1.41 -3.66
N PHE A 245 25.70 -1.74 -4.54
CA PHE A 245 25.49 -2.34 -5.87
C PHE A 245 24.52 -1.57 -6.78
N LYS A 246 24.77 -0.28 -6.97
CA LYS A 246 24.07 0.52 -7.97
C LYS A 246 24.41 0.06 -9.39
N GLY A 247 23.45 0.18 -10.31
CA GLY A 247 23.62 -0.10 -11.73
C GLY A 247 23.21 -1.51 -12.16
N ALA A 248 23.75 -1.97 -13.29
CA ALA A 248 23.32 -3.21 -13.95
C ALA A 248 23.89 -4.47 -13.30
N ARG A 249 23.12 -5.57 -13.32
CA ARG A 249 23.51 -6.92 -12.87
C ARG A 249 24.03 -7.00 -11.43
N PRO A 250 23.30 -6.50 -10.41
CA PRO A 250 23.79 -6.46 -9.03
C PRO A 250 24.09 -7.87 -8.47
N TYR A 251 23.34 -8.90 -8.83
CA TYR A 251 23.61 -10.28 -8.38
C TYR A 251 24.92 -10.84 -8.92
N ALA A 252 25.28 -10.52 -10.17
CA ALA A 252 26.61 -10.89 -10.70
C ALA A 252 27.73 -10.13 -9.99
N GLN A 253 27.54 -8.85 -9.68
CA GLN A 253 28.49 -8.08 -8.89
C GLN A 253 28.63 -8.65 -7.45
N ALA A 254 27.51 -9.00 -6.84
CA ALA A 254 27.46 -9.61 -5.50
C ALA A 254 28.20 -10.95 -5.47
N HIS A 255 27.95 -11.82 -6.44
CA HIS A 255 28.65 -13.10 -6.59
C HIS A 255 30.17 -12.90 -6.75
N THR A 256 30.60 -12.03 -7.69
CA THR A 256 32.03 -11.76 -7.93
C THR A 256 32.74 -11.23 -6.69
N ARG A 257 32.05 -10.44 -5.87
CA ARG A 257 32.60 -9.92 -4.59
C ARG A 257 32.52 -10.91 -3.45
N GLY A 258 31.86 -12.05 -3.62
CA GLY A 258 31.69 -13.08 -2.58
C GLY A 258 30.93 -12.57 -1.35
N VAL A 259 29.89 -11.73 -1.55
CA VAL A 259 29.08 -11.20 -0.45
C VAL A 259 28.36 -12.30 0.31
N LYS A 260 27.96 -12.02 1.53
CA LYS A 260 27.23 -12.97 2.40
C LYS A 260 25.77 -12.58 2.62
N LEU A 261 25.35 -11.44 2.08
CA LEU A 261 23.99 -10.94 2.09
C LEU A 261 23.67 -10.33 0.73
N ILE A 262 22.49 -10.62 0.24
CA ILE A 262 21.83 -9.91 -0.86
C ILE A 262 20.51 -9.34 -0.35
N GLY A 263 19.91 -8.41 -1.08
CA GLY A 263 18.65 -7.82 -0.63
C GLY A 263 18.00 -6.95 -1.69
N ALA A 264 16.91 -6.33 -1.29
CA ALA A 264 16.16 -5.40 -2.11
C ALA A 264 15.73 -4.16 -1.31
N THR A 265 15.45 -3.07 -2.02
CA THR A 265 15.02 -1.81 -1.43
C THR A 265 13.80 -1.27 -2.17
N ALA A 266 12.71 -1.01 -1.46
CA ALA A 266 11.59 -0.20 -1.95
C ALA A 266 11.77 1.24 -1.45
N HIS A 267 11.70 2.19 -2.36
CA HIS A 267 11.89 3.61 -2.06
C HIS A 267 10.96 4.48 -2.90
N PHE A 268 10.70 5.70 -2.46
CA PHE A 268 10.02 6.68 -3.29
C PHE A 268 10.89 7.09 -4.48
N VAL A 269 10.25 7.34 -5.61
CA VAL A 269 10.92 7.85 -6.81
C VAL A 269 11.21 9.34 -6.63
N THR A 270 12.44 9.74 -7.00
CA THR A 270 12.90 11.13 -7.05
C THR A 270 13.60 11.39 -8.39
N GLY A 271 13.97 12.65 -8.65
CA GLY A 271 14.74 13.00 -9.82
C GLY A 271 16.17 12.43 -9.86
N GLU A 272 16.69 12.02 -8.69
CA GLU A 272 17.97 11.35 -8.57
C GLU A 272 17.77 9.85 -8.54
N LEU A 273 18.49 9.14 -9.43
CA LEU A 273 18.30 7.70 -9.61
C LEU A 273 18.68 6.92 -8.34
N ASP A 274 17.74 6.13 -7.83
CA ASP A 274 17.89 5.26 -6.67
C ASP A 274 18.30 5.99 -5.36
N GLU A 275 18.01 7.30 -5.24
CA GLU A 275 18.34 8.13 -4.08
C GLU A 275 17.09 8.58 -3.28
N GLY A 276 15.91 8.11 -3.66
CA GLY A 276 14.67 8.49 -2.97
C GLY A 276 14.55 7.91 -1.56
N PRO A 277 13.66 8.49 -0.71
CA PRO A 277 13.44 8.03 0.66
C PRO A 277 13.08 6.54 0.71
N ILE A 278 13.85 5.79 1.50
CA ILE A 278 13.69 4.34 1.65
C ILE A 278 12.43 4.05 2.48
N ILE A 279 11.60 3.12 2.01
CA ILE A 279 10.37 2.67 2.68
C ILE A 279 10.58 1.34 3.39
N GLU A 280 11.12 0.36 2.66
CA GLU A 280 11.37 -0.99 3.19
C GLU A 280 12.63 -1.55 2.57
N GLN A 281 13.35 -2.34 3.36
CA GLN A 281 14.50 -3.14 2.93
C GLN A 281 14.44 -4.50 3.60
N ASP A 282 14.86 -5.53 2.85
CA ASP A 282 15.04 -6.86 3.41
C ASP A 282 16.28 -7.51 2.79
N VAL A 283 16.86 -8.47 3.50
CA VAL A 283 18.10 -9.16 3.10
C VAL A 283 18.00 -10.65 3.35
N GLU A 284 18.67 -11.42 2.48
CA GLU A 284 18.83 -12.87 2.62
C GLU A 284 20.31 -13.27 2.69
N ARG A 285 20.60 -14.32 3.49
CA ARG A 285 21.92 -14.90 3.55
C ARG A 285 22.19 -15.74 2.33
N VAL A 286 23.40 -15.54 1.79
CA VAL A 286 23.96 -16.33 0.68
C VAL A 286 25.34 -16.83 1.04
N ASP A 287 25.79 -17.88 0.37
CA ASP A 287 27.10 -18.45 0.59
C ASP A 287 27.94 -18.55 -0.70
N HIS A 288 29.14 -19.08 -0.55
CA HIS A 288 30.13 -19.17 -1.64
C HIS A 288 29.85 -20.31 -2.65
N ALA A 289 28.96 -21.24 -2.30
CA ALA A 289 28.60 -22.36 -3.16
C ALA A 289 27.47 -22.01 -4.15
N MET A 290 26.74 -20.90 -3.87
CA MET A 290 25.62 -20.46 -4.68
C MET A 290 26.08 -19.85 -6.01
N THR A 291 25.40 -20.22 -7.08
CA THR A 291 25.56 -19.66 -8.42
C THR A 291 24.90 -18.29 -8.56
N ILE A 292 25.21 -17.55 -9.63
CA ILE A 292 24.55 -16.27 -9.95
C ILE A 292 23.03 -16.46 -10.13
N ASP A 293 22.61 -17.59 -10.72
CA ASP A 293 21.19 -17.88 -10.95
C ASP A 293 20.45 -18.15 -9.65
N GLU A 294 21.05 -18.86 -8.69
CA GLU A 294 20.49 -19.05 -7.35
C GLU A 294 20.41 -17.74 -6.59
N LEU A 295 21.44 -16.90 -6.61
CA LEU A 295 21.39 -15.56 -6.03
C LEU A 295 20.27 -14.72 -6.66
N THR A 296 20.10 -14.82 -7.97
CA THR A 296 19.05 -14.10 -8.69
C THR A 296 17.65 -14.58 -8.30
N ALA A 297 17.45 -15.90 -8.12
CA ALA A 297 16.18 -16.48 -7.69
C ALA A 297 15.82 -15.98 -6.28
N ILE A 298 16.72 -16.13 -5.31
CA ILE A 298 16.54 -15.64 -3.94
C ILE A 298 16.25 -14.12 -3.93
N GLY A 299 17.02 -13.35 -4.70
CA GLY A 299 16.84 -11.91 -4.78
C GLY A 299 15.47 -11.50 -5.32
N ARG A 300 14.91 -12.24 -6.29
CA ARG A 300 13.55 -12.00 -6.79
C ARG A 300 12.47 -12.23 -5.73
N ASP A 301 12.64 -13.23 -4.88
CA ASP A 301 11.71 -13.50 -3.79
C ASP A 301 11.73 -12.34 -2.77
N VAL A 302 12.92 -11.85 -2.43
CA VAL A 302 13.08 -10.66 -1.55
C VAL A 302 12.46 -9.43 -2.19
N GLU A 303 12.68 -9.19 -3.50
CA GLU A 303 12.08 -8.07 -4.24
C GLU A 303 10.53 -8.09 -4.15
N CYS A 304 9.90 -9.26 -4.31
CA CYS A 304 8.45 -9.42 -4.19
C CYS A 304 7.95 -9.01 -2.81
N VAL A 305 8.57 -9.53 -1.75
CA VAL A 305 8.16 -9.28 -0.37
C VAL A 305 8.34 -7.80 0.00
N VAL A 306 9.49 -7.21 -0.33
CA VAL A 306 9.82 -5.82 -0.02
C VAL A 306 8.87 -4.86 -0.73
N LEU A 307 8.63 -5.07 -2.04
CA LEU A 307 7.69 -4.22 -2.79
C LEU A 307 6.26 -4.34 -2.27
N ALA A 308 5.80 -5.56 -2.02
CA ALA A 308 4.44 -5.79 -1.52
C ALA A 308 4.20 -5.15 -0.15
N ARG A 309 5.18 -5.21 0.77
CA ARG A 309 5.13 -4.52 2.07
C ARG A 309 5.05 -3.01 1.90
N ALA A 310 5.93 -2.44 1.07
CA ALA A 310 5.97 -1.00 0.84
C ALA A 310 4.65 -0.48 0.23
N VAL A 311 4.09 -1.17 -0.76
CA VAL A 311 2.80 -0.82 -1.36
C VAL A 311 1.68 -0.95 -0.32
N LYS A 312 1.64 -2.02 0.46
CA LYS A 312 0.65 -2.22 1.52
C LYS A 312 0.70 -1.09 2.55
N TRP A 313 1.88 -0.73 3.06
CA TRP A 313 2.00 0.35 4.04
C TRP A 313 1.62 1.72 3.47
N PHE A 314 1.87 1.95 2.18
CA PHE A 314 1.42 3.17 1.52
C PHE A 314 -0.11 3.26 1.50
N VAL A 315 -0.78 2.21 1.04
CA VAL A 315 -2.25 2.20 0.93
C VAL A 315 -2.96 2.18 2.29
N GLU A 316 -2.28 1.72 3.34
CA GLU A 316 -2.74 1.79 4.73
C GLU A 316 -2.36 3.11 5.43
N HIS A 317 -1.83 4.09 4.70
CA HIS A 317 -1.37 5.38 5.23
C HIS A 317 -0.40 5.26 6.41
N ARG A 318 0.53 4.31 6.34
CA ARG A 318 1.55 4.04 7.38
C ARG A 318 2.87 4.76 7.15
N ILE A 319 3.05 5.39 5.98
CA ILE A 319 4.32 6.01 5.59
C ILE A 319 4.18 7.53 5.63
N LEU A 320 4.98 8.19 6.47
CA LEU A 320 5.10 9.64 6.50
C LEU A 320 6.52 10.05 6.09
N GLN A 321 6.63 11.09 5.27
CA GLN A 321 7.93 11.58 4.81
C GLN A 321 8.57 12.49 5.84
N ASN A 322 9.88 12.30 6.06
CA ASN A 322 10.73 13.12 6.93
C ASN A 322 11.99 13.55 6.15
N GLY A 323 11.84 14.54 5.29
CA GLY A 323 12.91 14.96 4.39
C GLY A 323 13.28 13.85 3.40
N HIS A 324 14.53 13.38 3.48
CA HIS A 324 15.07 12.27 2.67
C HIS A 324 14.87 10.88 3.33
N ARG A 325 14.14 10.81 4.45
CA ARG A 325 13.82 9.59 5.18
C ARG A 325 12.31 9.37 5.22
N THR A 326 11.89 8.19 5.64
CA THR A 326 10.49 7.89 5.96
C THR A 326 10.34 7.50 7.43
N VAL A 327 9.17 7.79 7.99
CA VAL A 327 8.68 7.21 9.24
C VAL A 327 7.60 6.20 8.84
N VAL A 328 7.80 4.93 9.20
CA VAL A 328 6.88 3.84 8.85
C VAL A 328 6.31 3.24 10.11
N PHE A 329 5.00 3.36 10.29
CA PHE A 329 4.26 2.76 11.41
C PHE A 329 3.84 1.33 11.03
N LYS A 330 4.57 0.33 11.52
CA LYS A 330 4.35 -1.11 11.24
C LYS A 330 3.23 -1.71 12.09
#